data_1ad2fed3ffb661369697918c6cd90cbc
#
_entry.id   1ad2fed3ffb661369697918c6cd90cbc
#
_cell.length_a   1.000
_cell.length_b   1.000
_cell.length_c   1.000
_cell.angle_alpha   90.00
_cell.angle_beta   90.00
_cell.angle_gamma   90.00
#
_symmetry.space_group_name_H-M   'P 1'
#
loop_
_entity.id
_entity.type
_entity.pdbx_description
1 polymer ?
#
loop_
_entity_poly.entity_id
_entity_poly.type
_entity_poly.pdbx_seq_one_letter_code
_entity_poly.pdbx_strand_id
1 'polypeptide(L)'
;MAKDKKRYKRRGRRSKTRGFASWSLGKKIGAILGGTLVTVAAIGAVIVASKLSKINTVKLDTDKLSVSKEAKKRGSGYLNVALFGVDSRDNDLDKGTRSDTIMIASLNKKTMKVKIASIYRDTLSEQEDGTLNKINAAYSYGGPEGALSVLNKNLDMNIEHYVTVNFNSMIDIVDSVGGIDIDVQEDEMPYICGYVQEIMKVTGKLSPGVTEPGTQTLNGVQATAYARIRYTAGDDFKRAERQRAVLQKVVEKLQQASPAQLNKIIDKVFPEVSTNFTMTEILEYAKDAFDYELGETTGFPFDKTTDTLGNVGSVVIPVTMESNVKQLHSFFYGESDNYDVSSTVSDISAKIEKKAGNRDADTDESTQEFMQQPEETYSGNSGTTKNSSGSTGTTGSTSYR
;
A
#
# COMPACT_ATOMS: atom_id res chain seq x y z
N MET A 1 62.79 75.57 -40.27
CA MET A 1 62.61 74.61 -39.16
C MET A 1 61.27 73.93 -39.35
N ALA A 2 61.28 72.79 -39.96
CA ALA A 2 60.02 71.97 -40.11
C ALA A 2 60.08 70.79 -39.16
N LYS A 3 59.06 70.55 -38.32
CA LYS A 3 58.94 69.47 -37.39
C LYS A 3 58.10 68.37 -38.02
N ASP A 4 58.73 67.25 -38.29
CA ASP A 4 58.10 65.97 -38.74
C ASP A 4 57.17 65.41 -37.65
N LYS A 5 55.88 65.18 -37.93
CA LYS A 5 54.93 64.48 -37.06
C LYS A 5 54.80 63.10 -37.57
N LYS A 6 55.48 62.13 -36.92
CA LYS A 6 55.29 60.69 -37.12
C LYS A 6 53.90 60.24 -36.66
N ARG A 7 53.05 59.81 -37.58
CA ARG A 7 51.74 59.17 -37.29
C ARG A 7 51.95 57.73 -36.89
N TYR A 8 51.68 57.38 -35.65
CA TYR A 8 51.58 55.98 -35.18
C TYR A 8 50.26 55.41 -35.62
N LYS A 9 50.29 54.40 -36.53
CA LYS A 9 49.14 53.54 -36.84
C LYS A 9 48.96 52.52 -35.74
N ARG A 10 47.90 52.68 -34.92
CA ARG A 10 47.41 51.64 -34.03
C ARG A 10 46.87 50.45 -34.86
N ARG A 11 47.58 49.32 -34.89
CA ARG A 11 47.07 48.05 -35.37
C ARG A 11 46.07 47.51 -34.39
N GLY A 12 44.76 47.59 -34.70
CA GLY A 12 43.69 46.91 -33.95
C GLY A 12 43.87 45.42 -34.01
N ARG A 13 44.13 44.78 -32.86
CA ARG A 13 44.13 43.32 -32.72
C ARG A 13 42.68 42.84 -32.85
N ARG A 14 42.26 42.39 -34.03
CA ARG A 14 41.02 41.63 -34.26
C ARG A 14 41.13 40.31 -33.51
N SER A 15 40.42 40.19 -32.35
CA SER A 15 40.14 38.92 -31.68
C SER A 15 39.39 38.02 -32.69
N LYS A 16 40.03 37.01 -33.19
CA LYS A 16 39.36 35.96 -33.95
C LYS A 16 38.62 35.09 -32.96
N THR A 17 37.31 35.35 -32.77
CA THR A 17 36.40 34.37 -32.11
C THR A 17 36.45 33.10 -32.94
N ARG A 18 37.12 32.06 -32.41
CA ARG A 18 37.12 30.72 -32.99
C ARG A 18 35.75 30.10 -32.77
N GLY A 19 34.81 30.33 -33.70
CA GLY A 19 33.49 29.69 -33.66
C GLY A 19 33.56 28.21 -34.01
N PHE A 20 32.47 27.46 -33.82
CA PHE A 20 32.28 26.02 -34.11
C PHE A 20 32.80 25.64 -35.52
N ALA A 21 32.72 26.56 -36.52
CA ALA A 21 33.21 26.33 -37.89
C ALA A 21 34.72 26.04 -37.97
N SER A 22 35.54 26.51 -37.01
CA SER A 22 36.99 26.32 -36.99
C SER A 22 37.46 25.04 -36.27
N TRP A 23 36.57 24.20 -35.77
CA TRP A 23 36.91 22.98 -35.08
C TRP A 23 37.29 21.87 -36.06
N SER A 24 38.23 21.00 -35.66
CA SER A 24 38.53 19.77 -36.41
C SER A 24 37.30 18.87 -36.52
N LEU A 25 37.22 18.05 -37.54
CA LEU A 25 36.08 17.15 -37.78
C LEU A 25 35.76 16.29 -36.55
N GLY A 26 36.78 15.73 -35.88
CA GLY A 26 36.60 14.93 -34.67
C GLY A 26 35.99 15.72 -33.49
N LYS A 27 36.38 17.02 -33.32
CA LYS A 27 35.78 17.89 -32.30
C LYS A 27 34.33 18.24 -32.63
N LYS A 28 34.01 18.43 -33.92
CA LYS A 28 32.62 18.67 -34.36
C LYS A 28 31.74 17.43 -34.12
N ILE A 29 32.22 16.24 -34.47
CA ILE A 29 31.51 14.98 -34.24
C ILE A 29 31.32 14.75 -32.76
N GLY A 30 32.36 14.93 -31.93
CA GLY A 30 32.25 14.80 -30.47
C GLY A 30 31.25 15.79 -29.83
N ALA A 31 31.21 17.03 -30.30
CA ALA A 31 30.25 18.02 -29.81
C ALA A 31 28.81 17.74 -30.27
N ILE A 32 28.60 17.20 -31.47
CA ILE A 32 27.28 16.78 -31.94
C ILE A 32 26.80 15.55 -31.16
N LEU A 33 27.66 14.53 -31.01
CA LEU A 33 27.30 13.34 -30.23
C LEU A 33 27.04 13.66 -28.76
N GLY A 34 27.89 14.50 -28.13
CA GLY A 34 27.67 14.95 -26.76
C GLY A 34 26.39 15.78 -26.59
N GLY A 35 26.13 16.69 -27.54
CA GLY A 35 24.91 17.50 -27.56
C GLY A 35 23.66 16.64 -27.76
N THR A 36 23.69 15.64 -28.66
CA THR A 36 22.56 14.70 -28.85
C THR A 36 22.32 13.85 -27.64
N LEU A 37 23.38 13.32 -27.01
CA LEU A 37 23.24 12.54 -25.77
C LEU A 37 22.61 13.36 -24.64
N VAL A 38 23.07 14.59 -24.43
CA VAL A 38 22.50 15.51 -23.44
C VAL A 38 21.04 15.85 -23.75
N THR A 39 20.72 16.06 -25.03
CA THR A 39 19.32 16.35 -25.43
C THR A 39 18.42 15.15 -25.23
N VAL A 40 18.86 13.93 -25.57
CA VAL A 40 18.11 12.70 -25.35
C VAL A 40 17.91 12.46 -23.85
N ALA A 41 18.94 12.68 -23.03
CA ALA A 41 18.84 12.56 -21.58
C ALA A 41 17.88 13.61 -20.99
N ALA A 42 17.91 14.85 -21.47
CA ALA A 42 16.99 15.92 -21.04
C ALA A 42 15.54 15.60 -21.42
N ILE A 43 15.29 15.13 -22.65
CA ILE A 43 13.96 14.71 -23.10
C ILE A 43 13.48 13.51 -22.24
N GLY A 44 14.34 12.52 -22.01
CA GLY A 44 14.05 11.40 -21.13
C GLY A 44 13.65 11.85 -19.72
N ALA A 45 14.41 12.77 -19.12
CA ALA A 45 14.11 13.32 -17.79
C ALA A 45 12.78 14.07 -17.77
N VAL A 46 12.45 14.86 -18.81
CA VAL A 46 11.15 15.57 -18.90
C VAL A 46 10.00 14.57 -19.04
N ILE A 47 10.16 13.52 -19.85
CA ILE A 47 9.12 12.48 -20.00
C ILE A 47 8.88 11.78 -18.66
N VAL A 48 9.93 11.35 -17.97
CA VAL A 48 9.83 10.71 -16.64
C VAL A 48 9.19 11.66 -15.65
N ALA A 49 9.62 12.93 -15.58
CA ALA A 49 9.04 13.92 -14.69
C ALA A 49 7.53 14.14 -14.97
N SER A 50 7.13 14.20 -16.24
CA SER A 50 5.72 14.38 -16.62
C SER A 50 4.86 13.15 -16.27
N LYS A 51 5.44 11.96 -16.25
CA LYS A 51 4.75 10.72 -15.84
C LYS A 51 4.57 10.66 -14.34
N LEU A 52 5.64 10.93 -13.59
CA LEU A 52 5.62 10.92 -12.13
C LEU A 52 4.73 12.03 -11.53
N SER A 53 4.55 13.17 -12.25
CA SER A 53 3.61 14.22 -11.82
C SER A 53 2.13 13.81 -11.81
N LYS A 54 1.80 12.61 -12.33
CA LYS A 54 0.45 12.03 -12.28
C LYS A 54 0.12 11.35 -10.97
N ILE A 55 1.12 11.04 -10.14
CA ILE A 55 0.91 10.44 -8.82
C ILE A 55 0.29 11.48 -7.90
N ASN A 56 -0.74 11.08 -7.17
CA ASN A 56 -1.29 11.90 -6.09
C ASN A 56 -0.31 11.88 -4.89
N THR A 57 0.56 12.89 -4.83
CA THR A 57 1.57 13.00 -3.76
C THR A 57 1.04 13.88 -2.64
N VAL A 58 0.89 13.28 -1.46
CA VAL A 58 0.42 13.93 -0.24
C VAL A 58 1.62 14.20 0.68
N LYS A 59 1.78 15.44 1.14
CA LYS A 59 2.79 15.76 2.14
C LYS A 59 2.29 15.37 3.52
N LEU A 60 3.06 14.56 4.24
CA LEU A 60 2.82 14.23 5.63
C LEU A 60 3.65 15.09 6.56
N ASP A 61 3.13 15.30 7.76
CA ASP A 61 3.87 15.88 8.87
C ASP A 61 4.61 14.76 9.61
N THR A 62 5.90 14.61 9.33
CA THR A 62 6.72 13.53 9.90
C THR A 62 6.81 13.58 11.43
N ASP A 63 6.59 14.75 12.05
CA ASP A 63 6.59 14.89 13.51
C ASP A 63 5.37 14.24 14.16
N LYS A 64 4.31 14.00 13.38
CA LYS A 64 3.07 13.33 13.83
C LYS A 64 3.07 11.82 13.66
N LEU A 65 4.08 11.25 13.03
CA LEU A 65 4.09 9.81 12.72
C LEU A 65 4.42 8.91 13.92
N SER A 66 4.56 9.45 15.12
CA SER A 66 4.82 8.71 16.37
C SER A 66 6.05 7.78 16.32
N VAL A 67 7.05 8.13 15.51
CA VAL A 67 8.29 7.34 15.39
C VAL A 67 9.22 7.61 16.58
N SER A 68 9.50 6.56 17.37
CA SER A 68 10.46 6.67 18.48
C SER A 68 11.91 6.78 17.98
N LYS A 69 12.81 7.30 18.81
CA LYS A 69 14.24 7.38 18.45
C LYS A 69 14.84 5.97 18.33
N GLU A 70 14.38 5.06 19.15
CA GLU A 70 14.79 3.65 19.17
C GLU A 70 14.33 2.95 17.88
N ALA A 71 13.08 3.12 17.48
CA ALA A 71 12.54 2.61 16.21
C ALA A 71 13.32 3.16 15.01
N LYS A 72 13.62 4.46 14.99
CA LYS A 72 14.42 5.10 13.94
C LYS A 72 15.83 4.53 13.85
N LYS A 73 16.48 4.29 15.01
CA LYS A 73 17.81 3.67 15.06
C LYS A 73 17.77 2.22 14.56
N ARG A 74 16.76 1.43 14.97
CA ARG A 74 16.61 0.04 14.60
C ARG A 74 16.26 -0.13 13.11
N GLY A 75 15.39 0.71 12.57
CA GLY A 75 15.05 0.75 11.15
C GLY A 75 16.13 1.36 10.25
N SER A 76 17.25 1.81 10.82
CA SER A 76 18.38 2.34 10.04
C SER A 76 18.94 1.27 9.10
N GLY A 77 19.06 1.58 7.80
CA GLY A 77 19.45 0.62 6.76
C GLY A 77 18.27 -0.12 6.11
N TYR A 78 17.06 0.13 6.57
CA TYR A 78 15.82 -0.37 5.97
C TYR A 78 14.96 0.77 5.41
N LEU A 79 14.12 0.46 4.45
CA LEU A 79 13.00 1.30 4.02
C LEU A 79 11.72 0.55 4.36
N ASN A 80 10.96 1.08 5.33
CA ASN A 80 9.67 0.54 5.71
C ASN A 80 8.57 1.36 5.05
N VAL A 81 7.68 0.70 4.34
CA VAL A 81 6.57 1.31 3.59
C VAL A 81 5.27 0.64 4.00
N ALA A 82 4.28 1.42 4.40
CA ALA A 82 2.93 0.91 4.59
C ALA A 82 2.19 0.84 3.25
N LEU A 83 1.58 -0.30 2.96
CA LEU A 83 0.75 -0.53 1.79
C LEU A 83 -0.70 -0.64 2.27
N PHE A 84 -1.56 0.28 1.81
CA PHE A 84 -2.96 0.31 2.15
C PHE A 84 -3.82 -0.03 0.94
N GLY A 85 -4.79 -0.93 1.13
CA GLY A 85 -5.86 -1.17 0.18
C GLY A 85 -7.16 -0.63 0.74
N VAL A 86 -7.81 0.29 0.02
CA VAL A 86 -9.06 0.93 0.46
C VAL A 86 -10.20 0.65 -0.51
N ASP A 87 -11.42 0.50 0.02
CA ASP A 87 -12.65 0.41 -0.77
C ASP A 87 -13.18 1.82 -1.02
N SER A 88 -12.49 2.60 -1.87
CA SER A 88 -12.92 3.92 -2.29
C SER A 88 -13.58 3.83 -3.66
N ARG A 89 -14.83 4.30 -3.75
CA ARG A 89 -15.62 4.33 -5.01
C ARG A 89 -15.38 5.60 -5.81
N ASP A 90 -15.01 6.69 -5.15
CA ASP A 90 -14.90 8.05 -5.71
C ASP A 90 -13.45 8.50 -5.93
N ASN A 91 -12.47 7.58 -5.91
CA ASN A 91 -11.03 7.87 -5.92
C ASN A 91 -10.55 8.80 -4.76
N ASP A 92 -11.36 8.97 -3.72
CA ASP A 92 -10.90 9.61 -2.49
C ASP A 92 -10.09 8.59 -1.68
N LEU A 93 -8.77 8.70 -1.77
CA LEU A 93 -7.82 7.80 -1.11
C LEU A 93 -7.32 8.37 0.24
N ASP A 94 -7.79 9.55 0.64
CA ASP A 94 -7.16 10.26 1.74
C ASP A 94 -7.74 9.89 3.11
N LYS A 95 -9.06 9.86 3.26
CA LYS A 95 -9.74 9.48 4.51
C LYS A 95 -11.23 9.25 4.31
N GLY A 96 -11.89 8.77 5.39
CA GLY A 96 -13.33 8.48 5.35
C GLY A 96 -13.65 7.02 5.02
N THR A 97 -12.70 6.25 4.46
CA THR A 97 -12.82 4.81 4.26
C THR A 97 -11.88 4.05 5.20
N ARG A 98 -12.22 2.81 5.52
CA ARG A 98 -11.31 1.92 6.26
C ARG A 98 -10.32 1.28 5.28
N SER A 99 -9.09 1.06 5.75
CA SER A 99 -8.15 0.22 5.02
C SER A 99 -8.48 -1.25 5.26
N ASP A 100 -8.95 -1.93 4.23
CA ASP A 100 -9.27 -3.37 4.29
C ASP A 100 -8.04 -4.24 4.10
N THR A 101 -6.96 -3.67 3.59
CA THR A 101 -5.63 -4.26 3.49
C THR A 101 -4.63 -3.34 4.15
N ILE A 102 -3.83 -3.88 5.06
CA ILE A 102 -2.71 -3.18 5.70
C ILE A 102 -1.51 -4.10 5.63
N MET A 103 -0.46 -3.70 4.91
CA MET A 103 0.80 -4.44 4.87
C MET A 103 1.97 -3.50 5.16
N ILE A 104 3.03 -4.05 5.73
CA ILE A 104 4.31 -3.36 5.89
C ILE A 104 5.31 -4.09 5.00
N ALA A 105 5.86 -3.39 4.01
CA ALA A 105 6.98 -3.85 3.21
C ALA A 105 8.26 -3.24 3.77
N SER A 106 9.24 -4.09 4.11
CA SER A 106 10.53 -3.69 4.66
C SER A 106 11.65 -4.11 3.72
N LEU A 107 12.26 -3.14 3.04
CA LEU A 107 13.41 -3.34 2.16
C LEU A 107 14.71 -3.19 2.96
N ASN A 108 15.50 -4.24 3.02
CA ASN A 108 16.88 -4.15 3.49
C ASN A 108 17.75 -3.53 2.37
N LYS A 109 18.20 -2.28 2.57
CA LYS A 109 18.97 -1.51 1.57
C LYS A 109 20.35 -2.11 1.24
N LYS A 110 20.86 -3.02 2.07
CA LYS A 110 22.15 -3.68 1.85
C LYS A 110 22.01 -4.96 1.05
N THR A 111 20.98 -5.76 1.34
CA THR A 111 20.77 -7.08 0.70
C THR A 111 19.77 -7.05 -0.43
N MET A 112 19.08 -5.92 -0.63
CA MET A 112 17.99 -5.71 -1.59
C MET A 112 16.79 -6.65 -1.39
N LYS A 113 16.70 -7.32 -0.23
CA LYS A 113 15.58 -8.20 0.11
C LYS A 113 14.43 -7.41 0.71
N VAL A 114 13.23 -7.72 0.26
CA VAL A 114 11.95 -7.16 0.75
C VAL A 114 11.21 -8.22 1.52
N LYS A 115 10.90 -7.99 2.80
CA LYS A 115 9.99 -8.81 3.59
C LYS A 115 8.66 -8.09 3.76
N ILE A 116 7.54 -8.85 3.82
CA ILE A 116 6.20 -8.30 3.93
C ILE A 116 5.46 -8.91 5.11
N ALA A 117 4.89 -8.06 5.97
CA ALA A 117 3.95 -8.46 7.01
C ALA A 117 2.56 -7.88 6.73
N SER A 118 1.53 -8.71 6.66
CA SER A 118 0.13 -8.27 6.68
C SER A 118 -0.30 -8.00 8.12
N ILE A 119 -0.75 -6.79 8.40
CA ILE A 119 -1.36 -6.45 9.69
C ILE A 119 -2.85 -6.73 9.58
N TYR A 120 -3.37 -7.69 10.35
CA TYR A 120 -4.80 -8.00 10.30
C TYR A 120 -5.62 -6.78 10.68
N ARG A 121 -6.53 -6.38 9.80
CA ARG A 121 -7.26 -5.09 9.90
C ARG A 121 -8.02 -4.90 11.20
N ASP A 122 -8.50 -6.00 11.80
CA ASP A 122 -9.28 -6.00 13.02
C ASP A 122 -8.42 -6.16 14.29
N THR A 123 -7.08 -6.07 14.18
CA THR A 123 -6.16 -6.10 15.33
C THR A 123 -6.48 -4.98 16.30
N LEU A 124 -6.69 -5.35 17.57
CA LEU A 124 -6.93 -4.41 18.66
C LEU A 124 -5.65 -3.60 18.93
N SER A 125 -5.74 -2.29 18.80
CA SER A 125 -4.62 -1.35 18.90
C SER A 125 -5.01 -0.05 19.59
N GLU A 126 -4.04 0.66 20.14
CA GLU A 126 -4.27 2.00 20.68
C GLU A 126 -4.26 3.03 19.55
N GLN A 127 -5.34 3.81 19.46
CA GLN A 127 -5.50 4.90 18.52
C GLN A 127 -4.73 6.15 18.98
N GLU A 128 -4.71 7.21 18.16
CA GLU A 128 -4.02 8.47 18.51
C GLU A 128 -4.59 9.13 19.76
N ASP A 129 -5.90 9.02 19.98
CA ASP A 129 -6.60 9.57 21.16
C ASP A 129 -6.42 8.72 22.43
N GLY A 130 -5.65 7.63 22.38
CA GLY A 130 -5.41 6.71 23.49
C GLY A 130 -6.51 5.68 23.71
N THR A 131 -7.56 5.66 22.91
CA THR A 131 -8.61 4.62 22.97
C THR A 131 -8.17 3.33 22.28
N LEU A 132 -8.72 2.19 22.69
CA LEU A 132 -8.50 0.92 22.00
C LEU A 132 -9.59 0.68 20.97
N ASN A 133 -9.18 0.46 19.71
CA ASN A 133 -10.04 0.16 18.58
C ASN A 133 -9.32 -0.77 17.57
N LYS A 134 -10.03 -1.20 16.52
CA LYS A 134 -9.43 -1.92 15.38
C LYS A 134 -8.39 -1.04 14.69
N ILE A 135 -7.27 -1.61 14.28
CA ILE A 135 -6.16 -0.86 13.69
C ILE A 135 -6.55 -0.15 12.38
N ASN A 136 -7.48 -0.73 11.60
CA ASN A 136 -7.97 -0.14 10.36
C ASN A 136 -8.81 1.14 10.57
N ALA A 137 -9.30 1.39 11.78
CA ALA A 137 -10.04 2.61 12.10
C ALA A 137 -9.14 3.86 11.99
N ALA A 138 -7.85 3.73 12.25
CA ALA A 138 -6.89 4.82 12.16
C ALA A 138 -6.88 5.49 10.78
N TYR A 139 -7.00 4.69 9.71
CA TYR A 139 -7.04 5.22 8.35
C TYR A 139 -8.32 6.04 8.10
N SER A 140 -9.48 5.59 8.58
CA SER A 140 -10.74 6.31 8.38
C SER A 140 -10.80 7.63 9.14
N TYR A 141 -10.12 7.73 10.29
CA TYR A 141 -10.11 8.95 11.10
C TYR A 141 -9.03 9.94 10.66
N GLY A 142 -7.81 9.47 10.46
CA GLY A 142 -6.63 10.29 10.22
C GLY A 142 -5.99 10.13 8.83
N GLY A 143 -6.62 9.35 7.94
CA GLY A 143 -6.03 9.03 6.64
C GLY A 143 -4.70 8.27 6.77
N PRO A 144 -3.83 8.38 5.76
CA PRO A 144 -2.52 7.74 5.80
C PRO A 144 -1.66 8.19 6.98
N GLU A 145 -1.67 9.50 7.35
CA GLU A 145 -0.89 10.05 8.45
C GLU A 145 -1.27 9.42 9.78
N GLY A 146 -2.58 9.38 10.09
CA GLY A 146 -3.07 8.75 11.31
C GLY A 146 -2.82 7.24 11.34
N ALA A 147 -2.97 6.55 10.20
CA ALA A 147 -2.66 5.13 10.09
C ALA A 147 -1.17 4.84 10.34
N LEU A 148 -0.26 5.63 9.78
CA LEU A 148 1.18 5.49 10.03
C LEU A 148 1.52 5.76 11.50
N SER A 149 0.94 6.80 12.10
CA SER A 149 1.11 7.13 13.51
C SER A 149 0.72 5.95 14.41
N VAL A 150 -0.46 5.36 14.17
CA VAL A 150 -0.96 4.21 14.93
C VAL A 150 -0.09 2.97 14.71
N LEU A 151 0.33 2.68 13.47
CA LEU A 151 1.24 1.57 13.18
C LEU A 151 2.58 1.74 13.91
N ASN A 152 3.22 2.90 13.78
CA ASN A 152 4.51 3.18 14.42
C ASN A 152 4.44 3.06 15.95
N LYS A 153 3.38 3.63 16.55
CA LYS A 153 3.16 3.62 17.99
C LYS A 153 2.94 2.21 18.55
N ASN A 154 2.10 1.41 17.89
CA ASN A 154 1.75 0.07 18.38
C ASN A 154 2.79 -0.99 18.05
N LEU A 155 3.57 -0.81 16.97
CA LEU A 155 4.51 -1.79 16.48
C LEU A 155 5.98 -1.40 16.71
N ASP A 156 6.23 -0.24 17.33
CA ASP A 156 7.58 0.32 17.56
C ASP A 156 8.41 0.41 16.26
N MET A 157 7.73 0.76 15.17
CA MET A 157 8.32 0.79 13.82
C MET A 157 8.72 2.20 13.41
N ASN A 158 9.57 2.29 12.37
CA ASN A 158 9.90 3.51 11.65
C ASN A 158 9.32 3.43 10.24
N ILE A 159 8.03 3.75 10.09
CA ILE A 159 7.32 3.77 8.82
C ILE A 159 7.03 5.22 8.48
N GLU A 160 7.79 5.79 7.55
CA GLU A 160 7.66 7.19 7.14
C GLU A 160 7.01 7.34 5.75
N HIS A 161 6.84 6.21 5.02
CA HIS A 161 6.28 6.19 3.67
C HIS A 161 5.08 5.27 3.57
N TYR A 162 4.17 5.63 2.65
CA TYR A 162 3.02 4.79 2.34
C TYR A 162 2.71 4.77 0.84
N VAL A 163 1.95 3.77 0.45
CA VAL A 163 1.27 3.66 -0.85
C VAL A 163 -0.16 3.19 -0.60
N THR A 164 -1.13 3.94 -1.09
CA THR A 164 -2.55 3.56 -1.04
C THR A 164 -3.06 3.27 -2.44
N VAL A 165 -3.76 2.15 -2.58
CA VAL A 165 -4.41 1.69 -3.80
C VAL A 165 -5.88 1.39 -3.56
N ASN A 166 -6.71 1.50 -4.60
CA ASN A 166 -8.11 1.06 -4.60
C ASN A 166 -8.33 -0.12 -5.56
N PHE A 167 -9.57 -0.56 -5.74
CA PHE A 167 -9.89 -1.66 -6.64
C PHE A 167 -9.55 -1.35 -8.09
N ASN A 168 -9.76 -0.11 -8.55
CA ASN A 168 -9.45 0.28 -9.93
C ASN A 168 -7.97 0.19 -10.22
N SER A 169 -7.13 0.73 -9.33
CA SER A 169 -5.68 0.64 -9.46
C SER A 169 -5.17 -0.81 -9.43
N MET A 170 -5.72 -1.66 -8.55
CA MET A 170 -5.35 -3.08 -8.51
C MET A 170 -5.71 -3.79 -9.82
N ILE A 171 -6.93 -3.58 -10.35
CA ILE A 171 -7.35 -4.14 -11.63
C ILE A 171 -6.43 -3.68 -12.75
N ASP A 172 -6.13 -2.38 -12.82
CA ASP A 172 -5.30 -1.82 -13.88
C ASP A 172 -3.84 -2.26 -13.80
N ILE A 173 -3.30 -2.50 -12.59
CA ILE A 173 -1.98 -3.12 -12.42
C ILE A 173 -1.96 -4.51 -13.02
N VAL A 174 -2.87 -5.38 -12.58
CA VAL A 174 -2.93 -6.79 -13.00
C VAL A 174 -3.16 -6.90 -14.50
N ASP A 175 -4.11 -6.16 -15.07
CA ASP A 175 -4.39 -6.17 -16.51
C ASP A 175 -3.21 -5.65 -17.33
N SER A 176 -2.47 -4.68 -16.81
CA SER A 176 -1.32 -4.09 -17.52
C SER A 176 -0.12 -5.03 -17.61
N VAL A 177 0.01 -5.98 -16.66
CA VAL A 177 1.02 -7.05 -16.73
C VAL A 177 0.53 -8.30 -17.48
N GLY A 178 -0.70 -8.29 -17.99
CA GLY A 178 -1.29 -9.40 -18.76
C GLY A 178 -1.94 -10.48 -17.89
N GLY A 179 -2.32 -10.15 -16.67
CA GLY A 179 -2.86 -11.09 -15.68
C GLY A 179 -1.79 -11.75 -14.82
N ILE A 180 -2.25 -12.44 -13.78
CA ILE A 180 -1.38 -13.17 -12.83
C ILE A 180 -1.83 -14.62 -12.68
N ASP A 181 -0.87 -15.52 -12.52
CA ASP A 181 -1.16 -16.96 -12.41
C ASP A 181 -1.42 -17.32 -10.94
N ILE A 182 -2.65 -17.73 -10.63
CA ILE A 182 -3.11 -18.12 -9.29
C ILE A 182 -3.66 -19.54 -9.35
N ASP A 183 -3.33 -20.35 -8.35
CA ASP A 183 -3.90 -21.67 -8.13
C ASP A 183 -5.18 -21.52 -7.28
N VAL A 184 -6.33 -21.48 -7.96
CA VAL A 184 -7.64 -21.32 -7.31
C VAL A 184 -8.08 -22.64 -6.75
N GLN A 185 -8.34 -22.70 -5.44
CA GLN A 185 -8.75 -23.90 -4.76
C GLN A 185 -10.24 -24.20 -4.95
N GLU A 186 -10.64 -25.47 -4.77
CA GLU A 186 -12.02 -25.90 -4.98
C GLU A 186 -13.00 -25.25 -4.00
N ASP A 187 -12.58 -25.02 -2.76
CA ASP A 187 -13.38 -24.36 -1.72
C ASP A 187 -13.52 -22.84 -1.94
N GLU A 188 -12.72 -22.26 -2.83
CA GLU A 188 -12.80 -20.83 -3.22
C GLU A 188 -13.80 -20.59 -4.36
N MET A 189 -14.10 -21.63 -5.15
CA MET A 189 -14.96 -21.51 -6.33
C MET A 189 -16.38 -20.98 -6.04
N PRO A 190 -17.06 -21.39 -4.94
CA PRO A 190 -18.39 -20.88 -4.63
C PRO A 190 -18.42 -19.36 -4.41
N TYR A 191 -17.30 -18.78 -3.99
CA TYR A 191 -17.21 -17.38 -3.58
C TYR A 191 -16.66 -16.46 -4.67
N ILE A 192 -15.65 -16.90 -5.43
CA ILE A 192 -14.93 -16.05 -6.38
C ILE A 192 -15.85 -15.41 -7.42
N CYS A 193 -16.83 -16.17 -7.95
CA CYS A 193 -17.77 -15.65 -8.95
C CYS A 193 -18.69 -14.55 -8.39
N GLY A 194 -19.10 -14.68 -7.13
CA GLY A 194 -19.89 -13.66 -6.43
C GLY A 194 -19.10 -12.35 -6.29
N TYR A 195 -17.85 -12.46 -5.86
CA TYR A 195 -16.96 -11.29 -5.77
C TYR A 195 -16.61 -10.68 -7.12
N VAL A 196 -16.46 -11.49 -8.20
CA VAL A 196 -16.29 -10.98 -9.57
C VAL A 196 -17.50 -10.11 -9.96
N GLN A 197 -18.72 -10.58 -9.72
CA GLN A 197 -19.93 -9.82 -10.03
C GLN A 197 -20.02 -8.51 -9.22
N GLU A 198 -19.64 -8.55 -7.94
CA GLU A 198 -19.61 -7.36 -7.08
C GLU A 198 -18.58 -6.34 -7.59
N ILE A 199 -17.36 -6.76 -7.92
CA ILE A 199 -16.32 -5.89 -8.47
C ILE A 199 -16.77 -5.28 -9.80
N MET A 200 -17.36 -6.07 -10.69
CA MET A 200 -17.92 -5.57 -11.96
C MET A 200 -18.98 -4.49 -11.72
N LYS A 201 -19.87 -4.69 -10.74
CA LYS A 201 -20.92 -3.73 -10.38
C LYS A 201 -20.33 -2.42 -9.81
N VAL A 202 -19.30 -2.53 -8.97
CA VAL A 202 -18.67 -1.38 -8.30
C VAL A 202 -17.80 -0.57 -9.27
N THR A 203 -17.02 -1.26 -10.14
CA THR A 203 -16.02 -0.61 -11.00
C THR A 203 -16.51 -0.35 -12.43
N GLY A 204 -17.61 -0.99 -12.85
CA GLY A 204 -18.07 -0.97 -14.24
C GLY A 204 -17.19 -1.77 -15.21
N LYS A 205 -16.12 -2.42 -14.74
CA LYS A 205 -15.20 -3.21 -15.58
C LYS A 205 -15.75 -4.62 -15.76
N LEU A 206 -15.92 -5.05 -17.00
CA LEU A 206 -16.46 -6.38 -17.32
C LEU A 206 -15.37 -7.47 -17.25
N SER A 207 -15.75 -8.64 -16.76
CA SER A 207 -14.89 -9.82 -16.67
C SER A 207 -15.69 -11.11 -16.77
N PRO A 208 -15.16 -12.17 -17.40
CA PRO A 208 -15.75 -13.50 -17.27
C PRO A 208 -15.59 -14.00 -15.81
N GLY A 209 -16.46 -14.93 -15.42
CA GLY A 209 -16.30 -15.65 -14.17
C GLY A 209 -15.08 -16.61 -14.22
N VAL A 210 -14.72 -17.14 -13.06
CA VAL A 210 -13.79 -18.28 -12.93
C VAL A 210 -14.65 -19.56 -12.95
N THR A 211 -14.36 -20.48 -13.87
CA THR A 211 -15.23 -21.63 -14.13
C THR A 211 -14.69 -22.95 -13.58
N GLU A 212 -13.38 -23.04 -13.34
CA GLU A 212 -12.71 -24.28 -12.92
C GLU A 212 -11.66 -23.94 -11.83
N PRO A 213 -11.42 -24.85 -10.88
CA PRO A 213 -10.31 -24.72 -9.93
C PRO A 213 -8.97 -25.02 -10.63
N GLY A 214 -7.87 -24.79 -9.93
CA GLY A 214 -6.51 -25.01 -10.38
C GLY A 214 -5.79 -23.77 -10.87
N THR A 215 -4.55 -23.96 -11.30
CA THR A 215 -3.68 -22.86 -11.76
C THR A 215 -4.17 -22.27 -13.06
N GLN A 216 -4.49 -20.99 -13.04
CA GLN A 216 -5.00 -20.25 -14.19
C GLN A 216 -4.60 -18.77 -14.12
N THR A 217 -4.56 -18.12 -15.29
CA THR A 217 -4.26 -16.67 -15.35
C THR A 217 -5.53 -15.87 -15.06
N LEU A 218 -5.55 -15.18 -13.92
CA LEU A 218 -6.62 -14.27 -13.53
C LEU A 218 -6.38 -12.88 -14.10
N ASN A 219 -7.42 -12.26 -14.69
CA ASN A 219 -7.41 -10.84 -15.04
C ASN A 219 -7.58 -9.95 -13.79
N GLY A 220 -7.50 -8.63 -13.97
CA GLY A 220 -7.54 -7.69 -12.84
C GLY A 220 -8.80 -7.80 -11.98
N VAL A 221 -9.98 -7.98 -12.58
CA VAL A 221 -11.26 -8.14 -11.85
C VAL A 221 -11.25 -9.46 -11.07
N GLN A 222 -10.82 -10.56 -11.70
CA GLN A 222 -10.76 -11.88 -11.07
C GLN A 222 -9.72 -11.92 -9.93
N ALA A 223 -8.54 -11.32 -10.14
CA ALA A 223 -7.49 -11.26 -9.11
C ALA A 223 -7.92 -10.39 -7.91
N THR A 224 -8.62 -9.27 -8.16
CA THR A 224 -9.19 -8.44 -7.11
C THR A 224 -10.29 -9.19 -6.35
N ALA A 225 -11.15 -9.94 -7.05
CA ALA A 225 -12.17 -10.79 -6.45
C ALA A 225 -11.54 -11.88 -5.59
N TYR A 226 -10.51 -12.58 -6.08
CA TYR A 226 -9.75 -13.59 -5.34
C TYR A 226 -9.18 -13.04 -4.02
N ALA A 227 -8.56 -11.84 -4.06
CA ALA A 227 -8.01 -11.17 -2.89
C ALA A 227 -9.06 -10.76 -1.84
N ARG A 228 -10.35 -10.83 -2.15
CA ARG A 228 -11.47 -10.48 -1.27
C ARG A 228 -12.18 -11.67 -0.66
N ILE A 229 -11.90 -12.91 -1.10
CA ILE A 229 -12.56 -14.11 -0.56
C ILE A 229 -12.33 -14.21 0.95
N ARG A 230 -13.42 -14.36 1.72
CA ARG A 230 -13.42 -14.45 3.18
C ARG A 230 -14.01 -15.76 3.70
N TYR A 231 -15.03 -16.30 3.08
CA TYR A 231 -15.85 -17.40 3.61
C TYR A 231 -15.28 -18.80 3.39
N THR A 232 -13.94 -18.93 3.42
CA THR A 232 -13.25 -20.23 3.47
C THR A 232 -12.68 -20.44 4.87
N ALA A 233 -12.26 -21.65 5.21
CA ALA A 233 -11.61 -21.90 6.49
C ALA A 233 -10.44 -20.93 6.72
N GLY A 234 -10.41 -20.28 7.90
CA GLY A 234 -9.40 -19.26 8.23
C GLY A 234 -9.75 -17.82 7.83
N ASP A 235 -10.92 -17.55 7.22
CA ASP A 235 -11.58 -16.26 6.94
C ASP A 235 -10.61 -15.07 6.66
N ASP A 236 -10.52 -14.07 7.57
CA ASP A 236 -9.70 -12.86 7.38
C ASP A 236 -8.19 -13.16 7.30
N PHE A 237 -7.71 -14.21 7.95
CA PHE A 237 -6.31 -14.63 7.88
C PHE A 237 -5.98 -15.19 6.49
N LYS A 238 -6.85 -16.03 5.94
CA LYS A 238 -6.74 -16.55 4.57
C LYS A 238 -6.91 -15.44 3.53
N ARG A 239 -7.77 -14.46 3.78
CA ARG A 239 -7.85 -13.28 2.92
C ARG A 239 -6.52 -12.53 2.86
N ALA A 240 -5.87 -12.29 4.01
CA ALA A 240 -4.57 -11.64 4.05
C ALA A 240 -3.48 -12.47 3.33
N GLU A 241 -3.53 -13.81 3.37
CA GLU A 241 -2.65 -14.67 2.57
C GLU A 241 -2.90 -14.52 1.07
N ARG A 242 -4.16 -14.52 0.61
CA ARG A 242 -4.53 -14.29 -0.79
C ARG A 242 -4.04 -12.93 -1.29
N GLN A 243 -4.18 -11.90 -0.47
CA GLN A 243 -3.67 -10.56 -0.79
C GLN A 243 -2.15 -10.55 -0.96
N ARG A 244 -1.40 -11.25 -0.10
CA ARG A 244 0.06 -11.41 -0.27
C ARG A 244 0.41 -12.20 -1.52
N ALA A 245 -0.32 -13.28 -1.82
CA ALA A 245 -0.13 -14.07 -3.03
C ALA A 245 -0.34 -13.23 -4.30
N VAL A 246 -1.41 -12.44 -4.36
CA VAL A 246 -1.66 -11.50 -5.47
C VAL A 246 -0.53 -10.48 -5.60
N LEU A 247 -0.11 -9.86 -4.49
CA LEU A 247 1.00 -8.89 -4.50
C LEU A 247 2.30 -9.54 -5.00
N GLN A 248 2.62 -10.73 -4.53
CA GLN A 248 3.80 -11.48 -4.97
C GLN A 248 3.77 -11.73 -6.48
N LYS A 249 2.65 -12.22 -7.01
CA LYS A 249 2.50 -12.49 -8.45
C LYS A 249 2.56 -11.22 -9.30
N VAL A 250 2.03 -10.12 -8.80
CA VAL A 250 2.16 -8.80 -9.45
C VAL A 250 3.62 -8.38 -9.50
N VAL A 251 4.37 -8.48 -8.40
CA VAL A 251 5.80 -8.12 -8.36
C VAL A 251 6.60 -9.00 -9.32
N GLU A 252 6.39 -10.33 -9.34
CA GLU A 252 7.04 -11.25 -10.28
C GLU A 252 6.80 -10.85 -11.75
N LYS A 253 5.58 -10.47 -12.11
CA LYS A 253 5.23 -10.00 -13.48
C LYS A 253 5.82 -8.63 -13.79
N LEU A 254 5.85 -7.71 -12.82
CA LEU A 254 6.45 -6.37 -13.00
C LEU A 254 7.95 -6.45 -13.25
N GLN A 255 8.67 -7.34 -12.57
CA GLN A 255 10.11 -7.56 -12.78
C GLN A 255 10.43 -8.12 -14.17
N GLN A 256 9.46 -8.78 -14.83
CA GLN A 256 9.60 -9.30 -16.19
C GLN A 256 9.03 -8.36 -17.25
N ALA A 257 8.42 -7.24 -16.84
CA ALA A 257 7.73 -6.34 -17.76
C ALA A 257 8.69 -5.58 -18.66
N SER A 258 8.35 -5.49 -19.94
CA SER A 258 9.08 -4.67 -20.89
C SER A 258 8.93 -3.16 -20.58
N PRO A 259 9.87 -2.32 -21.01
CA PRO A 259 9.75 -0.86 -20.84
C PRO A 259 8.44 -0.27 -21.38
N ALA A 260 7.88 -0.86 -22.46
CA ALA A 260 6.60 -0.43 -23.02
C ALA A 260 5.42 -0.78 -22.10
N GLN A 261 5.45 -1.94 -21.43
CA GLN A 261 4.45 -2.32 -20.44
C GLN A 261 4.56 -1.45 -19.18
N LEU A 262 5.78 -1.23 -18.66
CA LEU A 262 6.00 -0.32 -17.52
C LEU A 262 5.47 1.09 -17.82
N ASN A 263 5.69 1.60 -19.03
CA ASN A 263 5.15 2.90 -19.41
C ASN A 263 3.61 2.94 -19.40
N LYS A 264 2.94 1.87 -19.84
CA LYS A 264 1.47 1.75 -19.78
C LYS A 264 0.97 1.70 -18.33
N ILE A 265 1.68 0.96 -17.47
CA ILE A 265 1.36 0.86 -16.04
C ILE A 265 1.44 2.24 -15.39
N ILE A 266 2.53 2.97 -15.61
CA ILE A 266 2.72 4.33 -15.12
C ILE A 266 1.55 5.24 -15.55
N ASP A 267 1.17 5.18 -16.80
CA ASP A 267 0.10 6.05 -17.32
C ASP A 267 -1.29 5.74 -16.76
N LYS A 268 -1.58 4.47 -16.50
CA LYS A 268 -2.88 4.01 -16.02
C LYS A 268 -3.00 4.05 -14.50
N VAL A 269 -1.96 3.60 -13.81
CA VAL A 269 -2.01 3.31 -12.37
C VAL A 269 -1.65 4.52 -11.53
N PHE A 270 -0.66 5.32 -11.93
CA PHE A 270 -0.18 6.44 -11.13
C PHE A 270 -1.25 7.47 -10.74
N PRO A 271 -2.24 7.80 -11.60
CA PRO A 271 -3.34 8.69 -11.20
C PRO A 271 -4.28 8.12 -10.11
N GLU A 272 -4.23 6.80 -9.89
CA GLU A 272 -5.09 6.06 -8.96
C GLU A 272 -4.36 5.61 -7.70
N VAL A 273 -3.12 6.08 -7.50
CA VAL A 273 -2.27 5.78 -6.34
C VAL A 273 -2.03 7.04 -5.54
N SER A 274 -2.18 6.95 -4.20
CA SER A 274 -1.78 8.00 -3.27
C SER A 274 -0.52 7.58 -2.52
N THR A 275 0.44 8.50 -2.36
CA THR A 275 1.71 8.25 -1.66
C THR A 275 2.31 9.56 -1.16
N ASN A 276 3.24 9.48 -0.21
CA ASN A 276 4.07 10.61 0.18
C ASN A 276 5.51 10.55 -0.37
N PHE A 277 5.82 9.55 -1.20
CA PHE A 277 7.12 9.53 -1.87
C PHE A 277 7.29 10.75 -2.77
N THR A 278 8.43 11.42 -2.62
CA THR A 278 8.84 12.46 -3.55
C THR A 278 9.30 11.85 -4.88
N MET A 279 9.26 12.66 -5.94
CA MET A 279 9.77 12.24 -7.25
C MET A 279 11.22 11.75 -7.19
N THR A 280 12.06 12.42 -6.38
CA THR A 280 13.48 12.06 -6.24
C THR A 280 13.63 10.69 -5.60
N GLU A 281 12.87 10.39 -4.55
CA GLU A 281 12.88 9.08 -3.89
C GLU A 281 12.36 7.98 -4.80
N ILE A 282 11.27 8.23 -5.54
CA ILE A 282 10.76 7.27 -6.52
C ILE A 282 11.84 6.90 -7.55
N LEU A 283 12.54 7.90 -8.09
CA LEU A 283 13.63 7.65 -9.05
C LEU A 283 14.83 6.96 -8.41
N GLU A 284 15.15 7.28 -7.16
CA GLU A 284 16.23 6.64 -6.42
C GLU A 284 15.97 5.15 -6.22
N TYR A 285 14.75 4.77 -5.80
CA TYR A 285 14.40 3.36 -5.61
C TYR A 285 14.11 2.63 -6.92
N ALA A 286 13.58 3.32 -7.94
CA ALA A 286 13.27 2.71 -9.23
C ALA A 286 14.50 2.24 -10.01
N LYS A 287 15.68 2.86 -9.80
CA LYS A 287 16.92 2.44 -10.47
C LYS A 287 17.33 1.02 -10.11
N ASP A 288 17.04 0.60 -8.88
CA ASP A 288 17.42 -0.70 -8.33
C ASP A 288 16.22 -1.69 -8.30
N ALA A 289 15.09 -1.32 -8.94
CA ALA A 289 13.82 -2.08 -8.84
C ALA A 289 13.92 -3.54 -9.35
N PHE A 290 14.83 -3.82 -10.28
CA PHE A 290 15.08 -5.17 -10.81
C PHE A 290 16.00 -6.01 -9.92
N ASP A 291 16.73 -5.38 -8.99
CA ASP A 291 17.61 -6.04 -8.05
C ASP A 291 16.90 -6.41 -6.74
N TYR A 292 15.66 -5.92 -6.54
CA TYR A 292 14.88 -6.27 -5.34
C TYR A 292 14.40 -7.71 -5.42
N GLU A 293 14.68 -8.46 -4.34
CA GLU A 293 14.23 -9.84 -4.15
C GLU A 293 13.10 -9.87 -3.13
N LEU A 294 11.91 -10.35 -3.55
CA LEU A 294 10.82 -10.57 -2.61
C LEU A 294 11.13 -11.81 -1.77
N GLY A 295 11.29 -11.59 -0.47
CA GLY A 295 11.60 -12.63 0.51
C GLY A 295 10.35 -13.17 1.20
N GLU A 296 10.52 -13.48 2.49
CA GLU A 296 9.48 -14.08 3.33
C GLU A 296 8.29 -13.13 3.54
N THR A 297 7.12 -13.72 3.73
CA THR A 297 5.90 -12.99 4.09
C THR A 297 5.25 -13.60 5.33
N THR A 298 4.56 -12.78 6.14
CA THR A 298 3.89 -13.23 7.36
C THR A 298 2.61 -12.43 7.63
N GLY A 299 1.85 -12.86 8.66
CA GLY A 299 0.73 -12.11 9.24
C GLY A 299 1.04 -11.66 10.67
N PHE A 300 0.47 -10.55 11.09
CA PHE A 300 0.57 -9.99 12.44
C PHE A 300 -0.83 -9.68 12.99
N PRO A 301 -1.12 -10.02 14.25
CA PRO A 301 -0.27 -10.65 15.26
C PRO A 301 0.08 -12.11 14.95
N PHE A 302 1.23 -12.59 15.44
CA PHE A 302 1.64 -14.01 15.35
C PHE A 302 0.82 -14.85 16.35
N ASP A 303 0.96 -14.52 17.64
CA ASP A 303 0.21 -15.13 18.74
C ASP A 303 -1.04 -14.28 19.02
N LYS A 304 -2.20 -14.80 18.71
CA LYS A 304 -3.46 -14.08 18.71
C LYS A 304 -4.62 -14.93 19.14
N THR A 305 -5.68 -14.28 19.58
CA THR A 305 -7.01 -14.84 19.76
C THR A 305 -8.05 -13.92 19.12
N THR A 306 -9.27 -14.37 18.98
CA THR A 306 -10.38 -13.59 18.43
C THR A 306 -11.51 -13.48 19.46
N ASP A 307 -12.17 -12.33 19.54
CA ASP A 307 -13.31 -12.12 20.44
C ASP A 307 -14.17 -10.94 19.98
N THR A 308 -15.34 -10.78 20.61
CA THR A 308 -16.20 -9.62 20.42
C THR A 308 -16.15 -8.75 21.67
N LEU A 309 -15.56 -7.56 21.54
CA LEU A 309 -15.37 -6.62 22.66
C LEU A 309 -16.36 -5.46 22.61
N GLY A 310 -17.45 -5.53 23.38
CA GLY A 310 -18.37 -4.42 23.64
C GLY A 310 -18.68 -3.58 22.39
N ASN A 311 -18.29 -2.30 22.43
CA ASN A 311 -18.53 -1.34 21.35
C ASN A 311 -17.50 -1.40 20.21
N VAL A 312 -16.44 -2.20 20.31
CA VAL A 312 -15.42 -2.36 19.24
C VAL A 312 -15.86 -3.42 18.24
N GLY A 313 -16.67 -4.39 18.68
CA GLY A 313 -17.12 -5.50 17.85
C GLY A 313 -16.09 -6.63 17.81
N SER A 314 -16.16 -7.47 16.76
CA SER A 314 -15.21 -8.58 16.53
C SER A 314 -13.79 -8.04 16.31
N VAL A 315 -12.82 -8.55 17.05
CA VAL A 315 -11.41 -8.10 17.05
C VAL A 315 -10.43 -9.27 17.05
N VAL A 316 -9.27 -9.03 16.50
CA VAL A 316 -8.07 -9.87 16.66
C VAL A 316 -7.25 -9.30 17.83
N ILE A 317 -7.07 -10.08 18.86
CA ILE A 317 -6.39 -9.67 20.10
C ILE A 317 -5.00 -10.32 20.10
N PRO A 318 -3.90 -9.53 20.11
CA PRO A 318 -2.58 -10.10 20.38
C PRO A 318 -2.55 -10.70 21.79
N VAL A 319 -2.00 -11.92 21.93
CA VAL A 319 -1.85 -12.55 23.26
C VAL A 319 -1.12 -11.60 24.21
N THR A 320 0.03 -11.08 23.76
CA THR A 320 0.62 -9.86 24.27
C THR A 320 1.12 -9.01 23.10
N MET A 321 0.99 -7.69 23.19
CA MET A 321 1.55 -6.83 22.15
C MET A 321 3.09 -6.90 22.15
N GLU A 322 3.70 -6.99 23.32
CA GLU A 322 5.15 -7.06 23.49
C GLU A 322 5.78 -8.25 22.76
N SER A 323 5.27 -9.49 22.99
CA SER A 323 5.81 -10.69 22.35
C SER A 323 5.64 -10.65 20.84
N ASN A 324 4.48 -10.18 20.38
CA ASN A 324 4.18 -10.05 18.96
C ASN A 324 5.07 -9.01 18.27
N VAL A 325 5.33 -7.86 18.91
CA VAL A 325 6.25 -6.84 18.39
C VAL A 325 7.69 -7.33 18.34
N LYS A 326 8.14 -8.09 19.36
CA LYS A 326 9.47 -8.74 19.32
C LYS A 326 9.59 -9.70 18.14
N GLN A 327 8.59 -10.53 17.90
CA GLN A 327 8.56 -11.44 16.74
C GLN A 327 8.55 -10.67 15.41
N LEU A 328 7.79 -9.57 15.31
CA LEU A 328 7.75 -8.73 14.11
C LEU A 328 9.12 -8.10 13.79
N HIS A 329 9.80 -7.61 14.82
CA HIS A 329 11.14 -7.04 14.67
C HIS A 329 12.18 -8.10 14.32
N SER A 330 12.10 -9.31 14.90
CA SER A 330 12.93 -10.45 14.52
C SER A 330 12.70 -10.84 13.06
N PHE A 331 11.43 -10.88 12.63
CA PHE A 331 11.08 -11.14 11.24
C PHE A 331 11.71 -10.12 10.27
N PHE A 332 11.57 -8.82 10.51
CA PHE A 332 12.06 -7.79 9.59
C PHE A 332 13.58 -7.60 9.66
N TYR A 333 14.14 -7.54 10.86
CA TYR A 333 15.51 -7.07 11.08
C TYR A 333 16.48 -8.19 11.48
N GLY A 334 15.98 -9.40 11.61
CA GLY A 334 16.73 -10.55 12.13
C GLY A 334 16.74 -10.60 13.66
N GLU A 335 17.09 -11.76 14.21
CA GLU A 335 17.17 -11.95 15.63
C GLU A 335 18.18 -10.97 16.25
N SER A 336 17.79 -10.36 17.35
CA SER A 336 18.61 -9.49 18.15
C SER A 336 18.31 -9.80 19.60
N ASP A 337 19.24 -10.46 20.26
CA ASP A 337 19.13 -10.87 21.67
C ASP A 337 18.89 -9.68 22.62
N ASN A 338 19.05 -8.45 22.15
CA ASN A 338 18.98 -7.22 22.93
C ASN A 338 17.85 -6.26 22.50
N TYR A 339 16.83 -6.72 21.74
CA TYR A 339 15.71 -5.86 21.43
C TYR A 339 14.65 -5.94 22.53
N ASP A 340 14.54 -4.88 23.32
CA ASP A 340 13.42 -4.64 24.20
C ASP A 340 12.45 -3.66 23.54
N VAL A 341 11.16 -3.96 23.65
CA VAL A 341 10.10 -3.06 23.16
C VAL A 341 10.12 -1.74 23.95
N SER A 342 9.65 -0.67 23.33
CA SER A 342 9.52 0.61 24.02
C SER A 342 8.50 0.52 25.18
N SER A 343 8.62 1.44 26.15
CA SER A 343 7.62 1.57 27.22
C SER A 343 6.22 1.84 26.66
N THR A 344 6.12 2.50 25.51
CA THR A 344 4.84 2.72 24.81
C THR A 344 4.17 1.40 24.43
N VAL A 345 4.92 0.46 23.85
CA VAL A 345 4.38 -0.87 23.49
C VAL A 345 4.00 -1.65 24.75
N SER A 346 4.81 -1.59 25.81
CA SER A 346 4.49 -2.23 27.10
C SER A 346 3.22 -1.67 27.71
N ASP A 347 3.05 -0.35 27.70
CA ASP A 347 1.83 0.31 28.19
C ASP A 347 0.60 -0.08 27.36
N ILE A 348 0.73 -0.17 26.03
CA ILE A 348 -0.33 -0.63 25.14
C ILE A 348 -0.69 -2.08 25.43
N SER A 349 0.32 -2.96 25.61
CA SER A 349 0.11 -4.37 25.96
C SER A 349 -0.70 -4.50 27.24
N ALA A 350 -0.33 -3.76 28.29
CA ALA A 350 -1.06 -3.74 29.56
C ALA A 350 -2.50 -3.20 29.42
N LYS A 351 -2.73 -2.19 28.56
CA LYS A 351 -4.09 -1.69 28.28
C LYS A 351 -4.95 -2.71 27.56
N ILE A 352 -4.40 -3.43 26.57
CA ILE A 352 -5.09 -4.50 25.84
C ILE A 352 -5.44 -5.61 26.80
N GLU A 353 -4.50 -6.09 27.62
CA GLU A 353 -4.70 -7.11 28.64
C GLU A 353 -5.80 -6.71 29.64
N LYS A 354 -5.76 -5.48 30.12
CA LYS A 354 -6.81 -4.96 31.04
C LYS A 354 -8.19 -4.95 30.39
N LYS A 355 -8.31 -4.69 29.08
CA LYS A 355 -9.59 -4.62 28.37
C LYS A 355 -10.10 -5.99 27.95
N ALA A 356 -9.24 -6.86 27.47
CA ALA A 356 -9.59 -8.15 26.90
C ALA A 356 -9.42 -9.33 27.87
N GLY A 357 -8.69 -9.14 28.98
CA GLY A 357 -8.23 -10.21 29.88
C GLY A 357 -7.01 -10.93 29.33
N ASN A 358 -6.39 -11.75 30.19
CA ASN A 358 -5.31 -12.64 29.76
C ASN A 358 -5.86 -13.71 28.84
N ARG A 359 -5.19 -13.94 27.72
CA ARG A 359 -5.62 -14.88 26.69
C ARG A 359 -4.46 -15.79 26.29
N ASP A 360 -4.81 -17.01 25.96
CA ASP A 360 -3.91 -17.93 25.26
C ASP A 360 -4.13 -17.78 23.74
N ALA A 361 -3.14 -18.15 22.97
CA ALA A 361 -3.26 -18.15 21.50
C ALA A 361 -4.31 -19.16 21.05
N ASP A 362 -5.18 -18.74 20.12
CA ASP A 362 -6.13 -19.65 19.50
C ASP A 362 -5.37 -20.74 18.73
N THR A 363 -5.85 -21.98 18.86
CA THR A 363 -5.46 -23.04 17.93
C THR A 363 -6.17 -22.83 16.60
N ASP A 364 -5.64 -23.37 15.51
CA ASP A 364 -6.25 -23.23 14.17
C ASP A 364 -7.74 -23.67 14.15
N GLU A 365 -8.13 -24.64 14.97
CA GLU A 365 -9.51 -25.13 15.06
C GLU A 365 -10.45 -24.11 15.74
N SER A 366 -10.03 -23.46 16.84
CA SER A 366 -10.85 -22.48 17.54
C SER A 366 -11.05 -21.19 16.73
N THR A 367 -10.06 -20.83 15.96
CA THR A 367 -10.13 -19.69 15.03
C THR A 367 -11.17 -19.95 13.91
N GLN A 368 -11.29 -21.18 13.44
CA GLN A 368 -12.26 -21.57 12.41
C GLN A 368 -13.72 -21.50 12.88
N GLU A 369 -14.01 -21.92 14.11
CA GLU A 369 -15.37 -21.88 14.67
C GLU A 369 -15.87 -20.44 14.88
N PHE A 370 -15.02 -19.57 15.41
CA PHE A 370 -15.37 -18.17 15.66
C PHE A 370 -15.67 -17.41 14.35
N MET A 371 -14.93 -17.67 13.29
CA MET A 371 -15.05 -17.00 12.00
C MET A 371 -16.29 -17.44 11.19
N GLN A 372 -16.92 -18.57 11.55
CA GLN A 372 -18.16 -19.04 10.90
C GLN A 372 -19.45 -18.40 11.43
N GLN A 373 -19.36 -17.55 12.46
CA GLN A 373 -20.55 -16.83 12.95
C GLN A 373 -20.95 -15.74 11.94
N PRO A 374 -22.24 -15.70 11.50
CA PRO A 374 -22.69 -14.68 10.56
C PRO A 374 -22.53 -13.28 11.15
N GLU A 375 -21.90 -12.37 10.43
CA GLU A 375 -21.98 -10.95 10.75
C GLU A 375 -23.46 -10.54 10.78
N GLU A 376 -23.98 -10.13 11.94
CA GLU A 376 -25.28 -9.45 12.00
C GLU A 376 -25.20 -8.25 11.05
N THR A 377 -26.01 -8.29 10.01
CA THR A 377 -26.13 -7.22 9.02
C THR A 377 -26.51 -5.93 9.73
N TYR A 378 -25.55 -5.04 9.90
CA TYR A 378 -25.80 -3.67 10.32
C TYR A 378 -26.51 -2.96 9.17
N SER A 379 -27.84 -3.11 9.13
CA SER A 379 -28.73 -2.33 8.28
C SER A 379 -28.65 -0.88 8.76
N GLY A 380 -27.87 -0.09 8.07
CA GLY A 380 -27.82 1.36 8.25
C GLY A 380 -29.18 1.96 7.97
N ASN A 381 -29.92 2.25 9.02
CA ASN A 381 -31.18 2.98 8.98
C ASN A 381 -30.90 4.45 8.60
N SER A 382 -30.95 4.73 7.30
CA SER A 382 -31.05 6.11 6.80
C SER A 382 -32.49 6.60 7.09
N GLY A 383 -32.66 7.27 8.21
CA GLY A 383 -33.92 7.91 8.60
C GLY A 383 -34.33 8.98 7.61
N THR A 384 -35.33 8.66 6.80
CA THR A 384 -36.11 9.66 6.07
C THR A 384 -37.39 9.92 6.84
N THR A 385 -37.44 11.04 7.55
CA THR A 385 -38.64 11.61 8.13
C THR A 385 -39.65 11.89 7.02
N LYS A 386 -40.79 11.18 7.00
CA LYS A 386 -42.02 11.63 6.34
C LYS A 386 -43.13 11.66 7.35
N ASN A 387 -43.57 12.90 7.64
CA ASN A 387 -44.88 13.20 8.18
C ASN A 387 -45.96 12.64 7.29
N SER A 388 -46.92 11.93 7.84
CA SER A 388 -48.33 12.03 7.34
C SER A 388 -49.32 11.58 8.44
N SER A 389 -50.20 12.47 8.65
CA SER A 389 -51.43 12.41 9.44
C SER A 389 -52.39 11.27 9.05
N GLY A 390 -52.99 10.64 10.06
CA GLY A 390 -54.38 10.27 10.25
C GLY A 390 -55.10 9.39 9.24
N SER A 391 -55.64 8.27 9.70
CA SER A 391 -57.10 8.02 9.72
C SER A 391 -57.39 6.58 10.16
N THR A 392 -58.34 6.49 11.02
CA THR A 392 -59.15 5.38 11.59
C THR A 392 -59.70 4.39 10.58
N GLY A 393 -59.87 3.11 10.99
CA GLY A 393 -60.79 2.18 10.32
C GLY A 393 -60.54 0.70 10.61
N THR A 394 -61.04 0.17 11.70
CA THR A 394 -61.95 -0.95 11.97
C THR A 394 -61.92 -2.22 11.13
N THR A 395 -61.80 -3.37 11.83
CA THR A 395 -62.40 -4.71 11.67
C THR A 395 -62.09 -5.61 10.50
N GLY A 396 -61.83 -6.90 10.83
CA GLY A 396 -62.14 -8.03 9.96
C GLY A 396 -61.25 -9.27 10.16
N SER A 397 -61.66 -10.14 11.09
CA SER A 397 -61.33 -11.54 11.21
C SER A 397 -61.52 -12.30 9.91
N THR A 398 -60.68 -13.25 9.53
CA THR A 398 -61.04 -14.66 9.28
C THR A 398 -59.85 -15.51 8.84
N SER A 399 -59.80 -16.67 9.46
CA SER A 399 -58.98 -17.87 9.21
C SER A 399 -59.20 -18.50 7.82
N TYR A 400 -58.24 -19.28 7.37
CA TYR A 400 -58.24 -20.62 6.80
C TYR A 400 -57.13 -20.86 5.78
N ARG A 401 -56.43 -21.84 6.08
CA ARG A 401 -55.68 -22.96 5.53
C ARG A 401 -54.22 -22.71 5.18
#